data_281693b24089f241353d3bcc16821145
#
_entry.id   281693b24089f241353d3bcc16821145
#
_cell.length_a   1.000
_cell.length_b   1.000
_cell.length_c   1.000
_cell.angle_alpha   90.00
_cell.angle_beta   90.00
_cell.angle_gamma   90.00
#
_symmetry.space_group_name_H-M   'P 1'
#
loop_
_entity.id
_entity.type
_entity.pdbx_description
1 polymer ?
#
loop_
_entity_poly.entity_id
_entity_poly.type
_entity_poly.pdbx_seq_one_letter_code
_entity_poly.pdbx_strand_id
1 'polypeptide(L)'
;MKKITEGRAELFIPDASLTKKSEAFYNPAMEHQRNITVAIVKMLKAKTMLDPLAATGIRGIRLIKEAGAQKVVFNDRNPNAIKLLQKNLRLNKIAKRFYAIHEKDANALFIEKNRFAYVDIDPFGSPVRYLRNVSYALGKNSVLGVTATDCGALSGKFAEACFRRYGVFAAETDFPKELGIRVLITSILQNLAVYGFTFEPLYSHANHYFRVIGSVRYGGDKNLGSISMVSYCPRCHSKKIGVEKSCGNCKGEMKIIGPLWTGKIQDREFCSKLLAHFAFAHKKEIVLCSQEIDAPFYYDVHRLAEFMKKSPPQIEKVIASLKAKGFEASRTHLCQTGIKTDAGIKEVLASSE
;
A
#
# COMPACT_ATOMS: atom_id res chain seq x y z
N MET A 1 -0.75 30.02 10.53
CA MET A 1 -0.83 29.20 9.28
C MET A 1 0.39 29.47 8.43
N LYS A 2 1.10 28.41 8.05
CA LYS A 2 2.30 28.48 7.20
C LYS A 2 1.89 28.27 5.73
N LYS A 3 2.54 28.99 4.80
CA LYS A 3 2.42 28.73 3.36
C LYS A 3 3.56 27.83 2.92
N ILE A 4 3.25 26.77 2.15
CA ILE A 4 4.22 25.82 1.58
C ILE A 4 3.92 25.59 0.10
N THR A 5 4.91 25.02 -0.60
CA THR A 5 4.76 24.51 -1.96
C THR A 5 5.06 23.01 -1.97
N GLU A 6 4.21 22.22 -2.61
CA GLU A 6 4.43 20.80 -2.89
C GLU A 6 4.04 20.49 -4.33
N GLY A 7 4.97 19.97 -5.13
CA GLY A 7 4.79 19.84 -6.56
C GLY A 7 4.45 21.20 -7.19
N ARG A 8 3.33 21.26 -7.93
CA ARG A 8 2.83 22.53 -8.50
C ARG A 8 1.77 23.20 -7.63
N ALA A 9 1.48 22.69 -6.44
CA ALA A 9 0.47 23.24 -5.56
C ALA A 9 1.08 24.11 -4.45
N GLU A 10 0.46 25.26 -4.19
CA GLU A 10 0.71 26.09 -3.02
C GLU A 10 -0.38 25.85 -1.99
N LEU A 11 -0.02 25.81 -0.70
CA LEU A 11 -0.95 25.48 0.37
C LEU A 11 -0.73 26.33 1.59
N PHE A 12 -1.81 26.72 2.23
CA PHE A 12 -1.80 27.05 3.64
C PHE A 12 -1.97 25.77 4.45
N ILE A 13 -1.11 25.58 5.44
CA ILE A 13 -1.19 24.48 6.40
C ILE A 13 -1.23 25.03 7.83
N PRO A 14 -1.84 24.33 8.80
CA PRO A 14 -1.76 24.70 10.20
C PRO A 14 -0.32 24.63 10.73
N ASP A 15 0.05 25.48 11.68
CA ASP A 15 1.39 25.46 12.29
C ASP A 15 1.65 24.13 13.04
N ALA A 16 0.61 23.52 13.64
CA ALA A 16 0.63 22.22 14.31
C ALA A 16 -0.06 21.14 13.47
N SER A 17 0.34 20.95 12.21
CA SER A 17 -0.36 20.12 11.23
C SER A 17 -0.28 18.60 11.46
N LEU A 18 0.63 18.13 12.33
CA LEU A 18 0.90 16.71 12.54
C LEU A 18 0.02 16.02 13.61
N THR A 19 -0.88 16.75 14.28
CA THR A 19 -1.73 16.18 15.32
C THR A 19 -3.16 15.95 14.83
N LYS A 20 -3.84 14.93 15.38
CA LYS A 20 -5.27 14.68 15.14
C LYS A 20 -6.17 15.84 15.60
N LYS A 21 -5.66 16.73 16.46
CA LYS A 21 -6.37 17.90 17.01
C LYS A 21 -6.18 19.16 16.14
N SER A 22 -5.34 19.12 15.09
CA SER A 22 -5.15 20.26 14.20
C SER A 22 -6.40 20.51 13.33
N GLU A 23 -6.57 21.76 12.90
CA GLU A 23 -7.70 22.18 12.04
C GLU A 23 -7.80 21.36 10.74
N ALA A 24 -6.64 20.99 10.16
CA ALA A 24 -6.52 20.05 9.06
C ALA A 24 -5.15 19.37 9.09
N PHE A 25 -5.11 18.12 8.64
CA PHE A 25 -3.88 17.34 8.63
C PHE A 25 -3.04 17.59 7.38
N TYR A 26 -1.74 17.77 7.57
CA TYR A 26 -0.73 17.73 6.53
C TYR A 26 0.53 17.05 7.07
N ASN A 27 1.04 16.06 6.36
CA ASN A 27 2.30 15.38 6.69
C ASN A 27 3.27 15.47 5.49
N PRO A 28 4.39 16.20 5.61
CA PRO A 28 5.39 16.30 4.55
C PRO A 28 6.04 14.95 4.20
N ALA A 29 6.17 14.02 5.15
CA ALA A 29 6.72 12.69 4.90
C ALA A 29 5.88 11.85 3.92
N MET A 30 4.62 12.25 3.67
CA MET A 30 3.74 11.61 2.69
C MET A 30 3.84 12.21 1.27
N GLU A 31 4.74 13.17 1.03
CA GLU A 31 4.93 13.77 -0.29
C GLU A 31 5.27 12.73 -1.36
N HIS A 32 6.18 11.80 -1.04
CA HIS A 32 6.55 10.73 -1.98
C HIS A 32 5.32 9.92 -2.42
N GLN A 33 4.46 9.55 -1.51
CA GLN A 33 3.23 8.81 -1.78
C GLN A 33 2.26 9.64 -2.67
N ARG A 34 2.17 10.95 -2.47
CA ARG A 34 1.38 11.83 -3.33
C ARG A 34 1.99 11.98 -4.72
N ASN A 35 3.33 12.01 -4.83
CA ASN A 35 4.05 11.99 -6.10
C ASN A 35 3.73 10.72 -6.91
N ILE A 36 3.73 9.55 -6.27
CA ILE A 36 3.31 8.27 -6.88
C ILE A 36 1.87 8.36 -7.37
N THR A 37 0.95 8.87 -6.55
CA THR A 37 -0.45 9.03 -6.94
C THR A 37 -0.61 9.92 -8.17
N VAL A 38 0.09 11.07 -8.21
CA VAL A 38 0.09 11.99 -9.37
C VAL A 38 0.57 11.28 -10.63
N ALA A 39 1.67 10.54 -10.55
CA ALA A 39 2.23 9.81 -11.68
C ALA A 39 1.28 8.71 -12.18
N ILE A 40 0.70 7.92 -11.30
CA ILE A 40 -0.27 6.86 -11.63
C ILE A 40 -1.51 7.46 -12.32
N VAL A 41 -2.10 8.47 -11.72
CA VAL A 41 -3.30 9.11 -12.26
C VAL A 41 -3.04 9.75 -13.63
N LYS A 42 -1.87 10.38 -13.81
CA LYS A 42 -1.43 10.95 -15.09
C LYS A 42 -1.25 9.86 -16.15
N MET A 43 -0.54 8.77 -15.83
CA MET A 43 -0.30 7.64 -16.71
C MET A 43 -1.61 6.97 -17.15
N LEU A 44 -2.54 6.75 -16.21
CA LEU A 44 -3.83 6.13 -16.48
C LEU A 44 -4.85 7.10 -17.11
N LYS A 45 -4.51 8.39 -17.23
CA LYS A 45 -5.39 9.45 -17.77
C LYS A 45 -6.75 9.49 -17.06
N ALA A 46 -6.79 9.17 -15.77
CA ALA A 46 -8.03 9.17 -15.00
C ALA A 46 -8.58 10.60 -14.91
N LYS A 47 -9.88 10.78 -15.21
CA LYS A 47 -10.50 12.11 -15.33
C LYS A 47 -11.32 12.51 -14.11
N THR A 48 -11.95 11.55 -13.43
CA THR A 48 -12.82 11.78 -12.27
C THR A 48 -12.23 11.13 -11.03
N MET A 49 -12.19 11.89 -9.94
CA MET A 49 -11.52 11.45 -8.71
C MET A 49 -12.33 11.78 -7.47
N LEU A 50 -12.23 10.91 -6.47
CA LEU A 50 -12.77 11.12 -5.15
C LEU A 50 -11.64 11.11 -4.10
N ASP A 51 -11.54 12.21 -3.36
CA ASP A 51 -10.73 12.37 -2.16
C ASP A 51 -11.66 12.51 -0.94
N PRO A 52 -12.09 11.38 -0.34
CA PRO A 52 -13.15 11.38 0.67
C PRO A 52 -12.70 11.85 2.06
N LEU A 53 -11.39 12.07 2.25
CA LEU A 53 -10.74 12.47 3.51
C LEU A 53 -9.70 13.57 3.21
N ALA A 54 -10.15 14.63 2.57
CA ALA A 54 -9.30 15.56 1.82
C ALA A 54 -8.41 16.46 2.67
N ALA A 55 -8.75 16.70 3.93
CA ALA A 55 -8.02 17.57 4.85
C ALA A 55 -7.64 18.93 4.22
N THR A 56 -6.34 19.19 3.90
CA THR A 56 -5.87 20.41 3.24
C THR A 56 -6.21 20.48 1.75
N GLY A 57 -6.65 19.36 1.14
CA GLY A 57 -6.92 19.22 -0.29
C GLY A 57 -5.70 19.02 -1.17
N ILE A 58 -4.50 18.83 -0.59
CA ILE A 58 -3.23 18.77 -1.34
C ILE A 58 -3.27 17.72 -2.45
N ARG A 59 -3.77 16.50 -2.18
CA ARG A 59 -3.82 15.41 -3.14
C ARG A 59 -4.64 15.80 -4.36
N GLY A 60 -5.90 16.18 -4.17
CA GLY A 60 -6.79 16.53 -5.26
C GLY A 60 -6.35 17.79 -6.03
N ILE A 61 -5.82 18.81 -5.34
CA ILE A 61 -5.26 20.02 -5.99
C ILE A 61 -4.10 19.63 -6.93
N ARG A 62 -3.17 18.80 -6.47
CA ARG A 62 -2.06 18.30 -7.29
C ARG A 62 -2.55 17.47 -8.47
N LEU A 63 -3.58 16.64 -8.28
CA LEU A 63 -4.15 15.85 -9.37
C LEU A 63 -4.76 16.72 -10.47
N ILE A 64 -5.39 17.84 -10.11
CA ILE A 64 -5.88 18.81 -11.10
C ILE A 64 -4.71 19.48 -11.83
N LYS A 65 -3.70 19.97 -11.10
CA LYS A 65 -2.61 20.78 -11.66
C LYS A 65 -1.55 19.96 -12.42
N GLU A 66 -1.33 18.69 -12.02
CA GLU A 66 -0.19 17.90 -12.47
C GLU A 66 -0.60 16.65 -13.26
N ALA A 67 -1.77 16.06 -12.96
CA ALA A 67 -2.22 14.80 -13.57
C ALA A 67 -3.34 14.97 -14.61
N GLY A 68 -3.88 16.18 -14.77
CA GLY A 68 -4.94 16.47 -15.75
C GLY A 68 -6.32 15.93 -15.34
N ALA A 69 -6.59 15.84 -14.04
CA ALA A 69 -7.90 15.53 -13.51
C ALA A 69 -8.91 16.61 -13.94
N GLN A 70 -10.07 16.18 -14.44
CA GLN A 70 -11.13 17.08 -14.93
C GLN A 70 -12.20 17.35 -13.88
N LYS A 71 -12.39 16.40 -12.94
CA LYS A 71 -13.32 16.53 -11.84
C LYS A 71 -12.77 15.84 -10.61
N VAL A 72 -12.56 16.61 -9.55
CA VAL A 72 -12.18 16.08 -8.21
C VAL A 72 -13.29 16.38 -7.23
N VAL A 73 -13.82 15.37 -6.58
CA VAL A 73 -14.74 15.51 -5.46
C VAL A 73 -13.93 15.42 -4.18
N PHE A 74 -13.88 16.52 -3.45
CA PHE A 74 -13.28 16.60 -2.13
C PHE A 74 -14.34 16.42 -1.06
N ASN A 75 -14.01 15.70 -0.02
CA ASN A 75 -14.87 15.59 1.15
C ASN A 75 -14.02 15.57 2.43
N ASP A 76 -14.51 16.21 3.46
CA ASP A 76 -14.03 16.02 4.83
C ASP A 76 -15.21 16.27 5.79
N ARG A 77 -15.25 15.53 6.89
CA ARG A 77 -16.27 15.74 7.92
C ARG A 77 -15.98 16.93 8.84
N ASN A 78 -14.73 17.44 8.80
CA ASN A 78 -14.28 18.54 9.62
C ASN A 78 -14.52 19.87 8.90
N PRO A 79 -15.42 20.76 9.40
CA PRO A 79 -15.71 22.04 8.77
C PRO A 79 -14.48 22.96 8.69
N ASN A 80 -13.52 22.86 9.62
CA ASN A 80 -12.29 23.65 9.55
C ASN A 80 -11.37 23.17 8.42
N ALA A 81 -11.30 21.85 8.17
CA ALA A 81 -10.60 21.31 7.02
C ALA A 81 -11.24 21.79 5.71
N ILE A 82 -12.58 21.81 5.63
CA ILE A 82 -13.32 22.34 4.46
C ILE A 82 -13.01 23.83 4.22
N LYS A 83 -13.01 24.65 5.26
CA LYS A 83 -12.64 26.07 5.14
C LYS A 83 -11.21 26.25 4.61
N LEU A 84 -10.26 25.47 5.13
CA LEU A 84 -8.86 25.50 4.69
C LEU A 84 -8.71 24.99 3.26
N LEU A 85 -9.36 23.89 2.89
CA LEU A 85 -9.43 23.37 1.53
C LEU A 85 -9.93 24.43 0.55
N GLN A 86 -11.03 25.12 0.86
CA GLN A 86 -11.55 26.19 0.01
C GLN A 86 -10.56 27.34 -0.17
N LYS A 87 -9.81 27.70 0.90
CA LYS A 87 -8.75 28.71 0.84
C LYS A 87 -7.62 28.24 -0.08
N ASN A 88 -7.21 26.96 0.00
CA ASN A 88 -6.17 26.37 -0.83
C ASN A 88 -6.59 26.26 -2.31
N LEU A 89 -7.84 25.93 -2.60
CA LEU A 89 -8.36 25.92 -3.98
C LEU A 89 -8.32 27.33 -4.61
N ARG A 90 -8.69 28.36 -3.84
CA ARG A 90 -8.59 29.76 -4.28
C ARG A 90 -7.15 30.20 -4.50
N LEU A 91 -6.23 29.87 -3.60
CA LEU A 91 -4.79 30.15 -3.71
C LEU A 91 -4.22 29.57 -5.01
N ASN A 92 -4.64 28.37 -5.39
CA ASN A 92 -4.21 27.70 -6.62
C ASN A 92 -5.01 28.09 -7.87
N LYS A 93 -5.95 29.04 -7.76
CA LYS A 93 -6.81 29.53 -8.86
C LYS A 93 -7.55 28.39 -9.59
N ILE A 94 -7.98 27.35 -8.84
CA ILE A 94 -8.73 26.22 -9.41
C ILE A 94 -10.17 26.66 -9.70
N ALA A 95 -10.57 26.59 -10.97
CA ALA A 95 -11.94 26.95 -11.37
C ALA A 95 -12.96 25.93 -10.86
N LYS A 96 -14.15 26.41 -10.46
CA LYS A 96 -15.22 25.58 -9.86
C LYS A 96 -15.66 24.38 -10.69
N ARG A 97 -15.54 24.45 -12.00
CA ARG A 97 -15.86 23.33 -12.90
C ARG A 97 -15.00 22.07 -12.64
N PHE A 98 -13.80 22.21 -12.06
CA PHE A 98 -12.88 21.10 -11.79
C PHE A 98 -13.10 20.42 -10.47
N TYR A 99 -13.96 20.94 -9.58
CA TYR A 99 -14.16 20.34 -8.27
C TYR A 99 -15.59 20.44 -7.74
N ALA A 100 -15.90 19.56 -6.80
CA ALA A 100 -17.01 19.69 -5.87
C ALA A 100 -16.49 19.47 -4.45
N ILE A 101 -17.18 20.05 -3.47
CA ILE A 101 -16.82 19.93 -2.04
C ILE A 101 -18.03 19.44 -1.28
N HIS A 102 -17.84 18.45 -0.43
CA HIS A 102 -18.83 17.95 0.52
C HIS A 102 -18.27 18.03 1.94
N GLU A 103 -19.16 18.22 2.90
CA GLU A 103 -18.89 18.19 4.34
C GLU A 103 -19.76 17.09 4.94
N LYS A 104 -19.30 15.83 4.80
CA LYS A 104 -20.08 14.65 5.19
C LYS A 104 -19.18 13.57 5.80
N ASP A 105 -19.78 12.59 6.48
CA ASP A 105 -19.11 11.32 6.70
C ASP A 105 -18.77 10.66 5.34
N ALA A 106 -17.56 10.15 5.18
CA ALA A 106 -17.11 9.55 3.93
C ALA A 106 -17.98 8.35 3.50
N ASN A 107 -18.48 7.55 4.46
CA ASN A 107 -19.36 6.44 4.16
C ASN A 107 -20.73 6.90 3.63
N ALA A 108 -21.25 8.02 4.15
CA ALA A 108 -22.46 8.62 3.64
C ALA A 108 -22.29 9.12 2.19
N LEU A 109 -21.12 9.68 1.87
CA LEU A 109 -20.81 10.12 0.52
C LEU A 109 -20.70 8.95 -0.47
N PHE A 110 -20.10 7.85 -0.10
CA PHE A 110 -19.96 6.68 -0.98
C PHE A 110 -21.31 6.14 -1.47
N ILE A 111 -22.30 6.08 -0.59
CA ILE A 111 -23.61 5.51 -0.93
C ILE A 111 -24.45 6.38 -1.90
N GLU A 112 -24.01 7.60 -2.22
CA GLU A 112 -24.64 8.42 -3.27
C GLU A 112 -24.45 7.86 -4.69
N LYS A 113 -23.70 6.74 -4.84
CA LYS A 113 -23.49 5.97 -6.07
C LYS A 113 -22.85 6.74 -7.23
N ASN A 114 -22.14 7.82 -6.93
CA ASN A 114 -21.28 8.51 -7.91
C ASN A 114 -20.01 7.68 -8.14
N ARG A 115 -19.72 7.34 -9.39
CA ARG A 115 -18.58 6.48 -9.73
C ARG A 115 -17.40 7.31 -10.22
N PHE A 116 -16.19 6.94 -9.75
CA PHE A 116 -14.96 7.65 -10.04
C PHE A 116 -13.93 6.74 -10.70
N ALA A 117 -13.11 7.32 -11.58
CA ALA A 117 -11.99 6.60 -12.19
C ALA A 117 -10.87 6.33 -11.17
N TYR A 118 -10.72 7.20 -10.16
CA TYR A 118 -9.78 7.02 -9.06
C TYR A 118 -10.41 7.40 -7.72
N VAL A 119 -10.24 6.57 -6.71
CA VAL A 119 -10.65 6.84 -5.32
C VAL A 119 -9.45 6.66 -4.40
N ASP A 120 -9.24 7.60 -3.46
CA ASP A 120 -8.13 7.52 -2.50
C ASP A 120 -8.62 7.47 -1.06
N ILE A 121 -8.45 6.35 -0.37
CA ILE A 121 -8.77 6.18 1.04
C ILE A 121 -7.50 6.35 1.87
N ASP A 122 -7.34 7.50 2.52
CA ASP A 122 -6.16 7.86 3.32
C ASP A 122 -6.56 8.38 4.72
N PRO A 123 -7.09 7.50 5.60
CA PRO A 123 -7.49 7.85 6.95
C PRO A 123 -6.33 7.84 7.93
N PHE A 124 -6.56 8.39 9.12
CA PHE A 124 -5.80 8.02 10.31
C PHE A 124 -6.16 6.59 10.75
N GLY A 125 -5.14 5.78 11.03
CA GLY A 125 -5.30 4.41 11.50
C GLY A 125 -5.74 3.44 10.41
N SER A 126 -6.72 2.59 10.71
CA SER A 126 -7.20 1.55 9.80
C SER A 126 -8.20 2.10 8.77
N PRO A 127 -8.06 1.72 7.48
CA PRO A 127 -9.01 2.08 6.43
C PRO A 127 -10.26 1.18 6.40
N VAL A 128 -10.28 0.10 7.13
CA VAL A 128 -11.27 -1.00 6.98
C VAL A 128 -12.72 -0.51 7.03
N ARG A 129 -13.02 0.46 7.92
CA ARG A 129 -14.37 1.02 8.03
C ARG A 129 -14.90 1.69 6.77
N TYR A 130 -14.04 1.99 5.80
CA TYR A 130 -14.39 2.61 4.52
C TYR A 130 -14.45 1.61 3.37
N LEU A 131 -13.75 0.47 3.50
CA LEU A 131 -13.55 -0.48 2.39
C LEU A 131 -14.86 -1.10 1.88
N ARG A 132 -15.84 -1.30 2.77
CA ARG A 132 -17.14 -1.84 2.38
C ARG A 132 -17.91 -0.87 1.51
N ASN A 133 -18.04 0.37 1.97
CA ASN A 133 -18.91 1.35 1.31
C ASN A 133 -18.28 1.99 0.08
N VAL A 134 -16.93 2.00 -0.02
CA VAL A 134 -16.25 2.54 -1.20
C VAL A 134 -16.66 1.82 -2.49
N SER A 135 -17.13 0.58 -2.41
CA SER A 135 -17.64 -0.19 -3.55
C SER A 135 -18.73 0.55 -4.34
N TYR A 136 -19.54 1.38 -3.69
CA TYR A 136 -20.53 2.21 -4.36
C TYR A 136 -19.95 3.36 -5.18
N ALA A 137 -18.74 3.80 -4.82
CA ALA A 137 -18.00 4.88 -5.53
C ALA A 137 -17.08 4.32 -6.65
N LEU A 138 -16.98 2.99 -6.79
CA LEU A 138 -16.12 2.33 -7.77
C LEU A 138 -16.90 1.92 -9.01
N GLY A 139 -16.30 2.07 -10.19
CA GLY A 139 -16.76 1.55 -11.46
C GLY A 139 -15.96 0.33 -11.92
N LYS A 140 -16.33 -0.22 -13.07
CA LYS A 140 -15.72 -1.44 -13.66
C LYS A 140 -14.20 -1.36 -13.85
N ASN A 141 -13.65 -0.16 -14.07
CA ASN A 141 -12.23 0.06 -14.36
C ASN A 141 -11.66 1.17 -13.46
N SER A 142 -12.14 1.24 -12.22
CA SER A 142 -11.62 2.20 -11.24
C SER A 142 -10.26 1.77 -10.73
N VAL A 143 -9.50 2.74 -10.25
CA VAL A 143 -8.29 2.52 -9.46
C VAL A 143 -8.57 2.97 -8.03
N LEU A 144 -8.20 2.14 -7.08
CA LEU A 144 -8.36 2.39 -5.66
C LEU A 144 -7.00 2.49 -4.99
N GLY A 145 -6.72 3.62 -4.34
CA GLY A 145 -5.60 3.79 -3.43
C GLY A 145 -6.08 3.65 -1.98
N VAL A 146 -5.39 2.85 -1.19
CA VAL A 146 -5.71 2.63 0.22
C VAL A 146 -4.46 2.77 1.07
N THR A 147 -4.53 3.62 2.08
CA THR A 147 -3.46 3.83 3.08
C THR A 147 -3.93 3.37 4.46
N ALA A 148 -3.01 2.77 5.21
CA ALA A 148 -3.20 2.41 6.62
C ALA A 148 -2.00 2.90 7.43
N THR A 149 -2.25 3.56 8.56
CA THR A 149 -1.21 4.11 9.44
C THR A 149 -1.12 3.39 10.78
N ASP A 150 -1.89 2.32 11.00
CA ASP A 150 -1.84 1.47 12.19
C ASP A 150 -0.81 0.34 12.03
N CYS A 151 0.43 0.74 11.79
CA CYS A 151 1.55 -0.14 11.42
C CYS A 151 1.79 -1.29 12.39
N GLY A 152 1.59 -1.08 13.70
CA GLY A 152 1.80 -2.13 14.70
C GLY A 152 0.86 -3.32 14.55
N ALA A 153 -0.40 -3.08 14.14
CA ALA A 153 -1.35 -4.15 13.86
C ALA A 153 -0.95 -4.91 12.59
N LEU A 154 -0.69 -4.17 11.51
CA LEU A 154 -0.37 -4.75 10.20
C LEU A 154 0.96 -5.52 10.18
N SER A 155 1.97 -5.07 10.94
CA SER A 155 3.28 -5.75 11.02
C SER A 155 3.31 -6.99 11.92
N GLY A 156 2.19 -7.36 12.53
CA GLY A 156 2.09 -8.51 13.44
C GLY A 156 2.52 -8.24 14.88
N LYS A 157 3.00 -7.02 15.21
CA LYS A 157 3.37 -6.63 16.57
C LYS A 157 2.18 -6.62 17.54
N PHE A 158 1.00 -6.24 17.05
CA PHE A 158 -0.25 -6.24 17.82
C PHE A 158 -1.26 -7.18 17.15
N ALA A 159 -1.03 -8.50 17.31
CA ALA A 159 -1.79 -9.56 16.64
C ALA A 159 -3.31 -9.48 16.89
N GLU A 160 -3.74 -9.25 18.13
CA GLU A 160 -5.16 -9.09 18.47
C GLU A 160 -5.81 -7.88 17.80
N ALA A 161 -5.07 -6.76 17.69
CA ALA A 161 -5.55 -5.58 16.98
C ALA A 161 -5.64 -5.84 15.46
N CYS A 162 -4.73 -6.65 14.91
CA CYS A 162 -4.78 -7.09 13.52
C CYS A 162 -6.03 -7.94 13.28
N PHE A 163 -6.25 -8.96 14.08
CA PHE A 163 -7.44 -9.82 13.96
C PHE A 163 -8.74 -9.01 14.09
N ARG A 164 -8.86 -8.19 15.14
CA ARG A 164 -10.06 -7.38 15.36
C ARG A 164 -10.37 -6.41 14.22
N ARG A 165 -9.35 -5.82 13.57
CA ARG A 165 -9.54 -4.80 12.51
C ARG A 165 -9.60 -5.40 11.12
N TYR A 166 -8.72 -6.36 10.84
CA TYR A 166 -8.48 -6.88 9.48
C TYR A 166 -8.94 -8.33 9.30
N GLY A 167 -9.35 -9.02 10.38
CA GLY A 167 -9.76 -10.42 10.32
C GLY A 167 -8.61 -11.40 10.04
N VAL A 168 -7.36 -10.99 10.27
CA VAL A 168 -6.16 -11.77 10.00
C VAL A 168 -5.43 -12.11 11.29
N PHE A 169 -5.17 -13.37 11.54
CA PHE A 169 -4.24 -13.82 12.58
C PHE A 169 -2.82 -13.48 12.11
N ALA A 170 -2.22 -12.47 12.71
CA ALA A 170 -0.87 -12.04 12.41
C ALA A 170 0.11 -12.47 13.52
N ALA A 171 1.40 -12.50 13.20
CA ALA A 171 2.47 -12.74 14.16
C ALA A 171 3.71 -11.93 13.75
N GLU A 172 4.63 -11.71 14.68
CA GLU A 172 5.94 -11.14 14.36
C GLU A 172 6.74 -12.07 13.44
N THR A 173 7.29 -11.51 12.36
CA THR A 173 8.02 -12.23 11.30
C THR A 173 9.29 -11.48 10.90
N ASP A 174 10.15 -12.10 10.10
CA ASP A 174 11.28 -11.43 9.43
C ASP A 174 10.86 -10.58 8.21
N PHE A 175 9.57 -10.61 7.83
CA PHE A 175 9.00 -9.85 6.72
C PHE A 175 7.82 -8.92 7.12
N PRO A 176 7.94 -8.10 8.19
CA PRO A 176 6.79 -7.38 8.77
C PRO A 176 6.16 -6.38 7.79
N LYS A 177 6.93 -5.78 6.89
CA LYS A 177 6.42 -4.83 5.90
C LYS A 177 5.60 -5.52 4.81
N GLU A 178 6.06 -6.67 4.32
CA GLU A 178 5.29 -7.44 3.33
C GLU A 178 4.04 -8.08 3.98
N LEU A 179 4.16 -8.55 5.23
CA LEU A 179 3.01 -9.03 5.99
C LEU A 179 1.91 -7.96 6.02
N GLY A 180 2.24 -6.72 6.37
CA GLY A 180 1.28 -5.63 6.45
C GLY A 180 0.63 -5.27 5.12
N ILE A 181 1.39 -5.26 4.03
CA ILE A 181 0.85 -5.09 2.66
C ILE A 181 -0.15 -6.20 2.34
N ARG A 182 0.19 -7.46 2.64
CA ARG A 182 -0.67 -8.62 2.37
C ARG A 182 -1.94 -8.65 3.21
N VAL A 183 -1.84 -8.26 4.49
CA VAL A 183 -3.01 -8.06 5.38
C VAL A 183 -3.94 -6.99 4.79
N LEU A 184 -3.38 -5.87 4.34
CA LEU A 184 -4.17 -4.78 3.75
C LEU A 184 -4.87 -5.23 2.46
N ILE A 185 -4.15 -5.93 1.55
CA ILE A 185 -4.72 -6.47 0.31
C ILE A 185 -5.83 -7.49 0.61
N THR A 186 -5.61 -8.39 1.58
CA THR A 186 -6.63 -9.37 2.02
C THR A 186 -7.92 -8.65 2.42
N SER A 187 -7.80 -7.62 3.27
CA SER A 187 -8.96 -6.86 3.73
C SER A 187 -9.65 -6.10 2.59
N ILE A 188 -8.90 -5.53 1.64
CA ILE A 188 -9.47 -4.88 0.45
C ILE A 188 -10.28 -5.90 -0.36
N LEU A 189 -9.68 -7.03 -0.71
CA LEU A 189 -10.31 -8.08 -1.51
C LEU A 189 -11.59 -8.59 -0.86
N GLN A 190 -11.54 -8.97 0.42
CA GLN A 190 -12.70 -9.51 1.15
C GLN A 190 -13.87 -8.50 1.19
N ASN A 191 -13.59 -7.22 1.39
CA ASN A 191 -14.64 -6.20 1.43
C ASN A 191 -15.21 -5.88 0.05
N LEU A 192 -14.39 -5.84 -1.00
CA LEU A 192 -14.84 -5.56 -2.37
C LEU A 192 -15.57 -6.75 -3.00
N ALA A 193 -15.15 -7.98 -2.69
CA ALA A 193 -15.77 -9.20 -3.21
C ALA A 193 -17.26 -9.32 -2.86
N VAL A 194 -17.68 -8.85 -1.69
CA VAL A 194 -19.09 -8.79 -1.25
C VAL A 194 -19.97 -8.05 -2.27
N TYR A 195 -19.39 -7.12 -3.03
CA TYR A 195 -20.08 -6.32 -4.06
C TYR A 195 -19.74 -6.77 -5.49
N GLY A 196 -19.14 -7.96 -5.64
CA GLY A 196 -18.80 -8.52 -6.94
C GLY A 196 -17.55 -7.92 -7.59
N PHE A 197 -16.73 -7.15 -6.84
CA PHE A 197 -15.48 -6.61 -7.34
C PHE A 197 -14.28 -7.44 -6.92
N THR A 198 -13.26 -7.49 -7.78
CA THR A 198 -11.90 -7.94 -7.44
C THR A 198 -10.94 -6.76 -7.43
N PHE A 199 -9.77 -6.96 -6.82
CA PHE A 199 -8.71 -5.97 -6.72
C PHE A 199 -7.38 -6.60 -7.19
N GLU A 200 -6.70 -5.92 -8.09
CA GLU A 200 -5.40 -6.34 -8.61
C GLU A 200 -4.36 -5.28 -8.20
N PRO A 201 -3.41 -5.60 -7.29
CA PRO A 201 -2.38 -4.67 -6.86
C PRO A 201 -1.48 -4.24 -8.02
N LEU A 202 -1.33 -2.93 -8.21
CA LEU A 202 -0.46 -2.30 -9.21
C LEU A 202 0.84 -1.78 -8.58
N TYR A 203 0.74 -1.26 -7.35
CA TYR A 203 1.86 -0.69 -6.61
C TYR A 203 1.62 -0.82 -5.11
N SER A 204 2.67 -1.13 -4.36
CA SER A 204 2.64 -1.17 -2.89
C SER A 204 3.83 -0.42 -2.27
N HIS A 205 3.64 0.08 -1.07
CA HIS A 205 4.64 0.80 -0.27
C HIS A 205 4.46 0.51 1.22
N ALA A 206 5.56 0.31 1.94
CA ALA A 206 5.54 0.18 3.39
C ALA A 206 6.76 0.84 4.03
N ASN A 207 6.49 1.85 4.87
CA ASN A 207 7.48 2.49 5.71
C ASN A 207 6.83 2.90 7.05
N HIS A 208 6.52 4.18 7.24
CA HIS A 208 5.75 4.70 8.38
C HIS A 208 4.23 4.54 8.20
N TYR A 209 3.80 4.03 7.07
CA TYR A 209 2.44 3.68 6.69
C TYR A 209 2.50 2.56 5.64
N PHE A 210 1.39 1.85 5.50
CA PHE A 210 1.18 0.88 4.43
C PHE A 210 0.27 1.48 3.38
N ARG A 211 0.65 1.34 2.11
CA ARG A 211 -0.18 1.79 1.01
C ARG A 211 -0.21 0.77 -0.12
N VAL A 212 -1.39 0.57 -0.67
CA VAL A 212 -1.60 -0.23 -1.87
C VAL A 212 -2.44 0.57 -2.84
N ILE A 213 -2.05 0.58 -4.11
CA ILE A 213 -2.84 1.11 -5.21
C ILE A 213 -3.10 -0.04 -6.18
N GLY A 214 -4.35 -0.26 -6.56
CA GLY A 214 -4.70 -1.35 -7.45
C GLY A 214 -5.90 -1.05 -8.34
N SER A 215 -6.03 -1.83 -9.41
CA SER A 215 -7.18 -1.78 -10.30
C SER A 215 -8.35 -2.57 -9.71
N VAL A 216 -9.55 -2.03 -9.89
CA VAL A 216 -10.81 -2.66 -9.48
C VAL A 216 -11.58 -3.08 -10.71
N ARG A 217 -12.06 -4.33 -10.72
CA ARG A 217 -12.83 -4.90 -11.83
C ARG A 217 -13.98 -5.75 -11.30
N TYR A 218 -14.96 -6.06 -12.13
CA TYR A 218 -15.94 -7.09 -11.81
C TYR A 218 -15.28 -8.48 -11.83
N GLY A 219 -15.77 -9.40 -11.00
CA GLY A 219 -15.24 -10.74 -10.80
C GLY A 219 -14.78 -10.97 -9.36
N GLY A 220 -15.70 -10.83 -8.40
CA GLY A 220 -15.41 -10.90 -6.95
C GLY A 220 -14.65 -12.14 -6.52
N ASP A 221 -14.89 -13.29 -7.17
CA ASP A 221 -14.25 -14.56 -6.81
C ASP A 221 -12.86 -14.74 -7.40
N LYS A 222 -12.48 -13.95 -8.41
CA LYS A 222 -11.28 -14.19 -9.24
C LYS A 222 -9.99 -14.33 -8.43
N ASN A 223 -9.81 -13.53 -7.38
CA ASN A 223 -8.57 -13.50 -6.61
C ASN A 223 -8.70 -14.10 -5.20
N LEU A 224 -9.91 -14.53 -4.80
CA LEU A 224 -10.12 -15.09 -3.46
C LEU A 224 -9.37 -16.40 -3.24
N GLY A 225 -9.18 -17.23 -4.30
CA GLY A 225 -8.38 -18.46 -4.24
C GLY A 225 -6.90 -18.26 -3.92
N SER A 226 -6.39 -17.02 -4.05
CA SER A 226 -5.02 -16.66 -3.62
C SER A 226 -4.96 -16.17 -2.18
N ILE A 227 -6.03 -16.23 -1.42
CA ILE A 227 -6.03 -15.99 0.03
C ILE A 227 -5.87 -17.32 0.75
N SER A 228 -4.82 -17.48 1.55
CA SER A 228 -4.45 -18.75 2.16
C SER A 228 -3.91 -18.55 3.58
N MET A 229 -3.86 -19.64 4.35
CA MET A 229 -3.07 -19.65 5.59
C MET A 229 -1.59 -19.80 5.22
N VAL A 230 -0.72 -19.27 6.06
CA VAL A 230 0.74 -19.31 5.87
C VAL A 230 1.37 -19.80 7.17
N SER A 231 2.24 -20.79 7.08
CA SER A 231 3.05 -21.27 8.18
C SER A 231 4.42 -20.60 8.18
N TYR A 232 4.80 -20.01 9.29
CA TYR A 232 6.07 -19.31 9.49
C TYR A 232 6.85 -19.91 10.65
N CYS A 233 8.10 -20.27 10.44
CA CYS A 233 9.01 -20.73 11.47
C CYS A 233 9.78 -19.56 12.09
N PRO A 234 9.56 -19.18 13.37
CA PRO A 234 10.29 -18.10 14.00
C PRO A 234 11.76 -18.42 14.26
N ARG A 235 12.14 -19.71 14.21
CA ARG A 235 13.52 -20.15 14.47
C ARG A 235 14.42 -20.03 13.25
N CYS A 236 14.02 -20.59 12.10
CA CYS A 236 14.85 -20.61 10.89
C CYS A 236 14.27 -19.79 9.74
N HIS A 237 13.20 -19.05 9.97
CA HIS A 237 12.52 -18.16 9.01
C HIS A 237 11.96 -18.89 7.78
N SER A 238 11.78 -20.21 7.83
CA SER A 238 11.09 -20.99 6.79
C SER A 238 9.64 -20.53 6.68
N LYS A 239 9.16 -20.44 5.44
CA LYS A 239 7.80 -20.00 5.11
C LYS A 239 7.14 -21.01 4.19
N LYS A 240 5.85 -21.30 4.42
CA LYS A 240 5.08 -22.22 3.57
C LYS A 240 3.63 -21.74 3.45
N ILE A 241 3.10 -21.72 2.24
CA ILE A 241 1.67 -21.53 2.04
C ILE A 241 0.95 -22.81 2.45
N GLY A 242 -0.07 -22.70 3.28
CA GLY A 242 -0.78 -23.80 3.90
C GLY A 242 -0.53 -23.89 5.41
N VAL A 243 -1.12 -24.90 6.05
CA VAL A 243 -1.07 -25.10 7.50
C VAL A 243 -0.11 -26.26 7.82
N GLU A 244 1.00 -25.93 8.46
CA GLU A 244 1.97 -26.90 9.02
C GLU A 244 2.31 -26.51 10.46
N LYS A 245 2.23 -27.47 11.39
CA LYS A 245 2.54 -27.24 12.80
C LYS A 245 4.04 -27.35 13.10
N SER A 246 4.78 -28.15 12.33
CA SER A 246 6.21 -28.39 12.52
C SER A 246 7.00 -28.01 11.28
N CYS A 247 8.11 -27.33 11.47
CA CYS A 247 9.00 -26.88 10.40
C CYS A 247 9.75 -28.04 9.75
N GLY A 248 9.59 -28.23 8.46
CA GLY A 248 10.32 -29.26 7.70
C GLY A 248 11.85 -29.11 7.71
N ASN A 249 12.36 -27.88 7.96
CA ASN A 249 13.80 -27.60 7.98
C ASN A 249 14.43 -27.83 9.37
N CYS A 250 13.93 -27.16 10.42
CA CYS A 250 14.56 -27.19 11.75
C CYS A 250 13.75 -27.92 12.82
N LYS A 251 12.61 -28.53 12.45
CA LYS A 251 11.67 -29.23 13.35
C LYS A 251 11.04 -28.37 14.46
N GLY A 252 11.23 -27.05 14.42
CA GLY A 252 10.62 -26.10 15.34
C GLY A 252 9.12 -25.94 15.11
N GLU A 253 8.41 -25.43 16.09
CA GLU A 253 7.00 -25.08 15.98
C GLU A 253 6.79 -23.92 14.99
N MET A 254 5.75 -24.02 14.15
CA MET A 254 5.39 -22.97 13.19
C MET A 254 4.22 -22.13 13.68
N LYS A 255 4.31 -20.82 13.49
CA LYS A 255 3.19 -19.89 13.68
C LYS A 255 2.31 -19.91 12.43
N ILE A 256 1.00 -20.00 12.64
CA ILE A 256 0.01 -19.95 11.55
C ILE A 256 -0.50 -18.51 11.43
N ILE A 257 -0.34 -17.94 10.26
CA ILE A 257 -0.70 -16.56 9.89
C ILE A 257 -1.77 -16.60 8.80
N GLY A 258 -2.78 -15.74 8.89
CA GLY A 258 -3.79 -15.63 7.84
C GLY A 258 -5.22 -15.52 8.36
N PRO A 259 -6.22 -15.56 7.46
CA PRO A 259 -6.08 -15.68 6.00
C PRO A 259 -5.29 -14.52 5.41
N LEU A 260 -4.41 -14.79 4.45
CA LEU A 260 -3.45 -13.82 3.92
C LEU A 260 -3.33 -13.91 2.39
N TRP A 261 -3.32 -12.77 1.72
CA TRP A 261 -3.03 -12.70 0.30
C TRP A 261 -1.65 -13.26 -0.04
N THR A 262 -1.57 -14.23 -0.94
CA THR A 262 -0.33 -14.89 -1.37
C THR A 262 0.08 -14.55 -2.81
N GLY A 263 -0.76 -13.81 -3.55
CA GLY A 263 -0.46 -13.35 -4.89
C GLY A 263 0.50 -12.16 -4.95
N LYS A 264 0.58 -11.52 -6.10
CA LYS A 264 1.43 -10.34 -6.36
C LYS A 264 1.05 -9.17 -5.45
N ILE A 265 2.04 -8.41 -5.00
CA ILE A 265 1.82 -7.18 -4.20
C ILE A 265 2.01 -5.90 -5.04
N GLN A 266 2.56 -6.02 -6.23
CA GLN A 266 2.63 -5.01 -7.29
C GLN A 266 2.65 -5.68 -8.66
N ASP A 267 2.48 -4.87 -9.71
CA ASP A 267 2.64 -5.29 -11.10
C ASP A 267 3.95 -4.72 -11.67
N ARG A 268 4.88 -5.59 -12.07
CA ARG A 268 6.22 -5.21 -12.54
C ARG A 268 6.16 -4.39 -13.83
N GLU A 269 5.32 -4.79 -14.78
CA GLU A 269 5.15 -4.08 -16.04
C GLU A 269 4.53 -2.70 -15.83
N PHE A 270 3.53 -2.62 -14.96
CA PHE A 270 2.93 -1.36 -14.55
C PHE A 270 3.98 -0.44 -13.91
N CYS A 271 4.79 -0.93 -12.96
CA CYS A 271 5.85 -0.16 -12.32
C CYS A 271 6.93 0.29 -13.33
N SER A 272 7.28 -0.55 -14.30
CA SER A 272 8.20 -0.18 -15.39
C SER A 272 7.64 0.97 -16.25
N LYS A 273 6.36 0.90 -16.64
CA LYS A 273 5.67 2.00 -17.35
C LYS A 273 5.58 3.26 -16.49
N LEU A 274 5.35 3.11 -15.19
CA LEU A 274 5.28 4.23 -14.25
C LEU A 274 6.58 5.03 -14.18
N LEU A 275 7.74 4.39 -14.31
CA LEU A 275 9.05 5.06 -14.34
C LEU A 275 9.14 6.12 -15.44
N ALA A 276 8.58 5.90 -16.62
CA ALA A 276 8.56 6.85 -17.72
C ALA A 276 7.70 8.09 -17.43
N HIS A 277 6.70 7.95 -16.56
CA HIS A 277 5.79 9.04 -16.16
C HIS A 277 6.16 9.71 -14.83
N PHE A 278 7.16 9.18 -14.13
CA PHE A 278 7.58 9.66 -12.82
C PHE A 278 8.64 10.75 -12.94
N ALA A 279 8.21 12.01 -12.87
CA ALA A 279 9.05 13.18 -13.02
C ALA A 279 9.69 13.70 -11.71
N PHE A 280 9.53 12.97 -10.60
CA PHE A 280 10.00 13.39 -9.27
C PHE A 280 11.35 12.75 -8.92
N ALA A 281 12.04 13.33 -7.93
CA ALA A 281 13.20 12.70 -7.29
C ALA A 281 12.80 11.36 -6.62
N HIS A 282 13.77 10.52 -6.25
CA HIS A 282 13.56 9.26 -5.52
C HIS A 282 12.84 8.15 -6.30
N LYS A 283 13.31 7.87 -7.52
CA LYS A 283 12.81 6.75 -8.36
C LYS A 283 13.19 5.36 -7.86
N LYS A 284 14.14 5.24 -6.91
CA LYS A 284 14.75 3.97 -6.48
C LYS A 284 13.70 2.91 -6.11
N GLU A 285 12.65 3.29 -5.40
CA GLU A 285 11.59 2.36 -4.98
C GLU A 285 10.83 1.79 -6.20
N ILE A 286 10.44 2.64 -7.16
CA ILE A 286 9.72 2.19 -8.36
C ILE A 286 10.61 1.30 -9.22
N VAL A 287 11.93 1.60 -9.31
CA VAL A 287 12.91 0.73 -9.98
C VAL A 287 12.92 -0.65 -9.32
N LEU A 288 13.00 -0.71 -7.99
CA LEU A 288 12.95 -1.98 -7.27
C LEU A 288 11.63 -2.71 -7.53
N CYS A 289 10.48 -2.04 -7.45
CA CYS A 289 9.17 -2.64 -7.75
C CYS A 289 9.09 -3.22 -9.17
N SER A 290 9.72 -2.57 -10.16
CA SER A 290 9.74 -3.07 -11.55
C SER A 290 10.65 -4.28 -11.77
N GLN A 291 11.58 -4.52 -10.87
CA GLN A 291 12.56 -5.62 -10.95
C GLN A 291 12.28 -6.76 -9.97
N GLU A 292 11.46 -6.51 -8.95
CA GLU A 292 11.16 -7.46 -7.90
C GLU A 292 10.32 -8.63 -8.43
N ILE A 293 10.78 -9.88 -8.19
CA ILE A 293 10.04 -11.08 -8.61
C ILE A 293 8.75 -11.26 -7.80
N ASP A 294 7.80 -12.01 -8.36
CA ASP A 294 6.47 -12.22 -7.79
C ASP A 294 6.42 -13.30 -6.67
N ALA A 295 7.57 -13.76 -6.19
CA ALA A 295 7.65 -14.72 -5.08
C ALA A 295 7.09 -14.10 -3.79
N PRO A 296 6.21 -14.82 -3.05
CA PRO A 296 5.69 -14.32 -1.79
C PRO A 296 6.73 -14.41 -0.67
N PHE A 297 6.72 -13.40 0.22
CA PHE A 297 7.48 -13.32 1.46
C PHE A 297 9.00 -13.26 1.28
N TYR A 298 9.57 -12.06 1.32
CA TYR A 298 11.02 -11.89 1.29
C TYR A 298 11.71 -12.55 2.49
N TYR A 299 12.98 -12.90 2.33
CA TYR A 299 13.88 -13.26 3.41
C TYR A 299 14.77 -12.07 3.76
N ASP A 300 14.89 -11.76 5.06
CA ASP A 300 15.88 -10.81 5.54
C ASP A 300 17.22 -11.52 5.74
N VAL A 301 18.20 -11.22 4.90
CA VAL A 301 19.52 -11.87 4.89
C VAL A 301 20.28 -11.66 6.20
N HIS A 302 20.06 -10.53 6.90
CA HIS A 302 20.66 -10.30 8.21
C HIS A 302 20.07 -11.21 9.29
N ARG A 303 18.74 -11.45 9.27
CA ARG A 303 18.11 -12.42 10.19
C ARG A 303 18.54 -13.84 9.92
N LEU A 304 18.78 -14.19 8.65
CA LEU A 304 19.34 -15.51 8.32
C LEU A 304 20.77 -15.66 8.82
N ALA A 305 21.59 -14.63 8.70
CA ALA A 305 22.96 -14.62 9.23
C ALA A 305 22.99 -14.76 10.76
N GLU A 306 22.09 -14.08 11.48
CA GLU A 306 21.89 -14.25 12.93
C GLU A 306 21.55 -15.73 13.28
N PHE A 307 20.63 -16.35 12.54
CA PHE A 307 20.26 -17.76 12.73
C PHE A 307 21.46 -18.69 12.48
N MET A 308 22.28 -18.43 11.46
CA MET A 308 23.49 -19.20 11.14
C MET A 308 24.68 -18.90 12.06
N LYS A 309 24.59 -17.85 12.90
CA LYS A 309 25.70 -17.32 13.71
C LYS A 309 26.93 -16.91 12.85
N LYS A 310 26.66 -16.31 11.68
CA LYS A 310 27.65 -15.84 10.71
C LYS A 310 27.51 -14.33 10.49
N SER A 311 28.54 -13.72 9.93
CA SER A 311 28.44 -12.34 9.44
C SER A 311 27.47 -12.24 8.24
N PRO A 312 26.69 -11.17 8.14
CA PRO A 312 25.79 -10.98 7.02
C PRO A 312 26.52 -10.95 5.67
N PRO A 313 26.14 -11.77 4.69
CA PRO A 313 26.74 -11.76 3.36
C PRO A 313 26.30 -10.54 2.55
N GLN A 314 27.03 -10.26 1.46
CA GLN A 314 26.61 -9.27 0.49
C GLN A 314 25.36 -9.78 -0.25
N ILE A 315 24.31 -8.97 -0.26
CA ILE A 315 23.00 -9.35 -0.83
C ILE A 315 23.13 -9.74 -2.31
N GLU A 316 23.94 -9.02 -3.09
CA GLU A 316 24.18 -9.29 -4.51
C GLU A 316 24.81 -10.67 -4.73
N LYS A 317 25.71 -11.09 -3.82
CA LYS A 317 26.33 -12.44 -3.88
C LYS A 317 25.28 -13.52 -3.62
N VAL A 318 24.40 -13.32 -2.64
CA VAL A 318 23.30 -14.26 -2.34
C VAL A 318 22.37 -14.39 -3.57
N ILE A 319 21.96 -13.26 -4.16
CA ILE A 319 21.11 -13.24 -5.36
C ILE A 319 21.82 -13.95 -6.53
N ALA A 320 23.12 -13.68 -6.77
CA ALA A 320 23.89 -14.30 -7.83
C ALA A 320 24.03 -15.83 -7.62
N SER A 321 24.29 -16.26 -6.37
CA SER A 321 24.37 -17.68 -6.00
C SER A 321 23.06 -18.42 -6.26
N LEU A 322 21.91 -17.83 -5.86
CA LEU A 322 20.60 -18.41 -6.09
C LEU A 322 20.32 -18.54 -7.60
N LYS A 323 20.62 -17.49 -8.38
CA LYS A 323 20.44 -17.51 -9.84
C LYS A 323 21.34 -18.55 -10.51
N ALA A 324 22.58 -18.71 -10.05
CA ALA A 324 23.49 -19.76 -10.57
C ALA A 324 23.00 -21.18 -10.29
N LYS A 325 22.18 -21.38 -9.23
CA LYS A 325 21.50 -22.63 -8.91
C LYS A 325 20.17 -22.83 -9.67
N GLY A 326 19.79 -21.88 -10.55
CA GLY A 326 18.58 -21.97 -11.39
C GLY A 326 17.32 -21.37 -10.75
N PHE A 327 17.42 -20.70 -9.60
CA PHE A 327 16.29 -20.04 -8.95
C PHE A 327 16.12 -18.59 -9.43
N GLU A 328 14.89 -18.09 -9.42
CA GLU A 328 14.65 -16.66 -9.55
C GLU A 328 14.99 -15.95 -8.22
N ALA A 329 15.67 -14.81 -8.30
CA ALA A 329 15.98 -14.01 -7.13
C ALA A 329 16.09 -12.52 -7.47
N SER A 330 15.62 -11.66 -6.56
CA SER A 330 15.72 -10.20 -6.67
C SER A 330 15.83 -9.54 -5.31
N ARG A 331 16.19 -8.26 -5.30
CA ARG A 331 15.95 -7.41 -4.13
C ARG A 331 14.44 -7.18 -3.95
N THR A 332 14.03 -6.76 -2.75
CA THR A 332 12.70 -6.25 -2.50
C THR A 332 12.74 -4.75 -2.19
N HIS A 333 11.69 -4.02 -2.58
CA HIS A 333 11.53 -2.61 -2.22
C HIS A 333 11.15 -2.39 -0.76
N LEU A 334 10.69 -3.44 -0.07
CA LEU A 334 10.17 -3.37 1.30
C LEU A 334 11.25 -3.46 2.39
N CYS A 335 12.41 -4.06 2.08
CA CYS A 335 13.50 -4.26 3.03
C CYS A 335 14.85 -4.11 2.34
N GLN A 336 15.73 -3.26 2.89
CA GLN A 336 17.06 -3.03 2.30
C GLN A 336 17.95 -4.28 2.34
N THR A 337 17.76 -5.14 3.33
CA THR A 337 18.45 -6.41 3.54
C THR A 337 17.64 -7.61 3.07
N GLY A 338 16.51 -7.35 2.39
CA GLY A 338 15.58 -8.36 1.94
C GLY A 338 15.83 -8.84 0.52
N ILE A 339 15.64 -10.14 0.32
CA ILE A 339 15.62 -10.79 -0.99
C ILE A 339 14.31 -11.54 -1.19
N LYS A 340 13.82 -11.57 -2.42
CA LYS A 340 12.74 -12.45 -2.87
C LYS A 340 13.31 -13.55 -3.75
N THR A 341 12.83 -14.77 -3.58
CA THR A 341 13.22 -15.94 -4.36
C THR A 341 12.12 -17.01 -4.31
N ASP A 342 12.05 -17.83 -5.34
CA ASP A 342 11.27 -19.07 -5.39
C ASP A 342 12.00 -20.25 -4.72
N ALA A 343 13.26 -20.06 -4.33
CA ALA A 343 14.05 -21.06 -3.60
C ALA A 343 13.51 -21.31 -2.18
N GLY A 344 13.59 -22.54 -1.71
CA GLY A 344 13.29 -22.89 -0.33
C GLY A 344 14.36 -22.42 0.66
N ILE A 345 14.03 -22.46 1.97
CA ILE A 345 14.94 -21.95 3.02
C ILE A 345 16.32 -22.63 3.00
N LYS A 346 16.41 -23.90 2.65
CA LYS A 346 17.70 -24.65 2.60
C LYS A 346 18.66 -24.05 1.57
N GLU A 347 18.14 -23.78 0.38
CA GLU A 347 18.87 -23.19 -0.74
C GLU A 347 19.27 -21.74 -0.42
N VAL A 348 18.40 -20.99 0.26
CA VAL A 348 18.67 -19.62 0.68
C VAL A 348 19.78 -19.59 1.72
N LEU A 349 19.74 -20.47 2.74
CA LEU A 349 20.80 -20.58 3.74
C LEU A 349 22.15 -20.96 3.11
N ALA A 350 22.16 -21.99 2.23
CA ALA A 350 23.37 -22.42 1.52
C ALA A 350 23.93 -21.36 0.53
N SER A 351 23.13 -20.40 0.11
CA SER A 351 23.57 -19.28 -0.73
C SER A 351 23.98 -18.06 0.09
N SER A 352 23.70 -18.08 1.40
CA SER A 352 24.06 -17.05 2.36
C SER A 352 25.35 -17.39 3.14
N GLU A 353 25.95 -18.52 2.86
CA GLU A 353 27.26 -18.95 3.36
C GLU A 353 28.40 -18.30 2.56
#